data_2eb16e0bede54820fd7f91dd5daea84c
#
_entry.id   2eb16e0bede54820fd7f91dd5daea84c
#
_cell.length_a   1.000
_cell.length_b   1.000
_cell.length_c   1.000
_cell.angle_alpha   90.00
_cell.angle_beta   90.00
_cell.angle_gamma   90.00
#
_symmetry.space_group_name_H-M   'P 1'
#
loop_
_entity.id
_entity.type
_entity.pdbx_description
1 polymer ?
#
loop_
_entity_poly.entity_id
_entity_poly.type
_entity_poly.pdbx_seq_one_letter_code
_entity_poly.pdbx_strand_id
1 'polypeptide(L)'
;RVVVDTWTGLAASEDCDEYTDEKFAINVDDPWAKTWLKEDSRGQAWAEDMGFSSPLFFVPRRACRIDDPRPVINLIGIEDGQTIRQSPFIIQGLITATENFDYYRIEWGRGADPLTWKVLVDDVRTPQETVDVLYEWELEDVEPGIVTLKFYVHSTEDTYAEKLVSVNIQLPTPTPTSTPTRTNTPTVTVTPTPTLTPTVTPTEAPTQTPTHTETEPPDPTDTPTPTVTVEATP
;
A
#
# COMPACT_ATOMS: atom_id res chain seq x y z
N ARG A 1 0.88 24.26 26.65
CA ARG A 1 0.75 23.64 25.36
C ARG A 1 0.82 24.66 24.25
N VAL A 2 1.32 24.26 23.07
CA VAL A 2 1.39 25.08 21.87
C VAL A 2 0.96 24.23 20.67
N VAL A 3 0.16 24.83 19.78
CA VAL A 3 -0.17 24.20 18.48
C VAL A 3 0.95 24.55 17.52
N VAL A 4 1.53 23.52 16.91
CA VAL A 4 2.63 23.63 15.97
C VAL A 4 2.26 23.05 14.62
N ASP A 5 2.78 23.63 13.57
CA ASP A 5 2.84 23.01 12.27
C ASP A 5 3.86 21.88 12.32
N THR A 6 3.43 20.65 11.98
CA THR A 6 4.24 19.43 12.14
C THR A 6 5.36 19.33 11.13
N TRP A 7 5.28 20.06 10.01
CA TRP A 7 6.31 20.09 8.98
C TRP A 7 7.49 21.00 9.31
N THR A 8 7.20 22.20 9.77
CA THR A 8 8.25 23.20 10.11
C THR A 8 8.65 23.17 11.57
N GLY A 9 7.84 22.59 12.44
CA GLY A 9 8.00 22.69 13.90
C GLY A 9 7.75 24.12 14.46
N LEU A 10 7.24 25.04 13.65
CA LEU A 10 6.91 26.40 14.05
C LEU A 10 5.53 26.47 14.70
N ALA A 11 5.21 27.60 15.36
CA ALA A 11 3.86 27.79 15.87
C ALA A 11 2.86 27.84 14.69
N ALA A 12 1.75 27.11 14.81
CA ALA A 12 0.71 27.12 13.78
C ALA A 12 0.14 28.54 13.59
N SER A 13 -0.29 28.82 12.35
CA SER A 13 -0.91 30.09 11.95
C SER A 13 -1.98 29.82 10.89
N GLU A 14 -2.69 30.84 10.45
CA GLU A 14 -3.65 30.75 9.34
C GLU A 14 -3.01 30.31 8.01
N ASP A 15 -1.69 30.49 7.85
CA ASP A 15 -0.93 30.08 6.67
C ASP A 15 -0.52 28.60 6.71
N CYS A 16 -0.52 27.97 7.91
CA CYS A 16 -0.01 26.62 8.17
C CYS A 16 -0.90 25.95 9.24
N ASP A 17 -2.15 25.65 8.89
CA ASP A 17 -3.14 25.04 9.77
C ASP A 17 -3.57 23.62 9.36
N GLU A 18 -3.12 23.14 8.19
CA GLU A 18 -3.54 21.84 7.65
C GLU A 18 -2.88 20.66 8.40
N TYR A 19 -1.58 20.79 8.76
CA TYR A 19 -0.81 19.73 9.42
C TYR A 19 -0.34 20.20 10.78
N THR A 20 -1.20 20.10 11.79
CA THR A 20 -0.89 20.64 13.12
C THR A 20 -1.00 19.59 14.21
N ASP A 21 -0.23 19.79 15.29
CA ASP A 21 -0.30 18.98 16.50
C ASP A 21 -0.14 19.86 17.76
N GLU A 22 -0.72 19.43 18.86
CA GLU A 22 -0.59 20.08 20.15
C GLU A 22 0.58 19.50 20.95
N LYS A 23 1.64 20.26 21.14
CA LYS A 23 2.84 19.84 21.88
C LYS A 23 2.93 20.45 23.27
N PHE A 24 3.41 19.67 24.23
CA PHE A 24 3.92 20.20 25.47
C PHE A 24 5.30 20.81 25.19
N ALA A 25 5.43 22.11 25.35
CA ALA A 25 6.64 22.83 24.99
C ALA A 25 7.26 23.52 26.20
N ILE A 26 8.57 23.47 26.32
CA ILE A 26 9.36 24.19 27.32
C ILE A 26 9.57 25.62 26.83
N ASN A 27 9.13 26.60 27.61
CA ASN A 27 9.36 27.99 27.27
C ASN A 27 10.70 28.46 27.86
N VAL A 28 11.77 28.32 27.12
CA VAL A 28 13.11 28.78 27.46
C VAL A 28 13.78 29.34 26.21
N ASP A 29 14.43 30.48 26.33
CA ASP A 29 15.10 31.14 25.21
C ASP A 29 16.61 31.01 25.26
N ASP A 30 17.18 30.82 26.46
CA ASP A 30 18.62 30.72 26.66
C ASP A 30 19.19 29.46 25.95
N PRO A 31 20.17 29.64 25.03
CA PRO A 31 20.73 28.54 24.26
C PRO A 31 21.46 27.52 25.14
N TRP A 32 22.13 27.96 26.22
CA TRP A 32 22.81 27.07 27.13
C TRP A 32 21.81 26.20 27.89
N ALA A 33 20.72 26.78 28.37
CA ALA A 33 19.65 26.05 29.04
C ALA A 33 19.00 25.02 28.10
N LYS A 34 18.80 25.35 26.82
CA LYS A 34 18.30 24.38 25.82
C LYS A 34 19.25 23.22 25.61
N THR A 35 20.56 23.50 25.46
CA THR A 35 21.59 22.48 25.32
C THR A 35 21.65 21.60 26.58
N TRP A 36 21.64 22.21 27.78
CA TRP A 36 21.61 21.47 29.04
C TRP A 36 20.40 20.53 29.15
N LEU A 37 19.20 21.00 28.78
CA LEU A 37 17.98 20.18 28.78
C LEU A 37 18.03 19.01 27.77
N LYS A 38 18.68 19.21 26.61
CA LYS A 38 18.76 18.18 25.56
C LYS A 38 19.85 17.15 25.80
N GLU A 39 21.00 17.57 26.31
CA GLU A 39 22.25 16.80 26.26
C GLU A 39 22.75 16.36 27.66
N ASP A 40 22.44 17.08 28.73
CA ASP A 40 22.86 16.72 30.10
C ASP A 40 21.81 15.81 30.75
N SER A 41 22.26 14.68 31.31
CA SER A 41 21.37 13.70 31.97
C SER A 41 20.55 14.28 33.12
N ARG A 42 21.08 15.29 33.83
CA ARG A 42 20.35 15.98 34.90
C ARG A 42 19.27 16.91 34.35
N GLY A 43 19.53 17.53 33.19
CA GLY A 43 18.56 18.33 32.46
C GLY A 43 17.40 17.49 31.96
N GLN A 44 17.71 16.33 31.38
CA GLN A 44 16.72 15.36 30.92
C GLN A 44 15.88 14.82 32.09
N ALA A 45 16.51 14.40 33.20
CA ALA A 45 15.82 13.94 34.39
C ALA A 45 14.91 15.02 34.98
N TRP A 46 15.36 16.27 35.02
CA TRP A 46 14.51 17.39 35.45
C TRP A 46 13.28 17.57 34.55
N ALA A 47 13.48 17.47 33.24
CA ALA A 47 12.36 17.59 32.29
C ALA A 47 11.33 16.47 32.46
N GLU A 48 11.78 15.23 32.65
CA GLU A 48 10.92 14.08 32.93
C GLU A 48 10.15 14.26 34.24
N ASP A 49 10.79 14.69 35.33
CA ASP A 49 10.16 14.99 36.61
C ASP A 49 9.08 16.08 36.49
N MET A 50 9.27 17.03 35.56
CA MET A 50 8.30 18.07 35.24
C MET A 50 7.19 17.61 34.27
N GLY A 51 7.20 16.36 33.82
CA GLY A 51 6.21 15.76 32.93
C GLY A 51 6.42 15.99 31.45
N PHE A 52 7.63 16.41 31.03
CA PHE A 52 8.00 16.48 29.63
C PHE A 52 8.58 15.14 29.17
N SER A 53 8.12 14.65 28.01
CA SER A 53 8.64 13.43 27.39
C SER A 53 9.71 13.74 26.34
N SER A 54 10.66 12.85 26.17
CA SER A 54 11.67 12.94 25.11
C SER A 54 11.08 12.50 23.75
N PRO A 55 11.44 13.17 22.63
CA PRO A 55 12.31 14.35 22.52
C PRO A 55 11.66 15.63 23.03
N LEU A 56 12.46 16.44 23.74
CA LEU A 56 11.97 17.70 24.32
C LEU A 56 11.64 18.73 23.24
N PHE A 57 10.43 19.29 23.30
CA PHE A 57 9.99 20.34 22.41
C PHE A 57 10.07 21.71 23.10
N PHE A 58 10.56 22.71 22.38
CA PHE A 58 10.65 24.08 22.88
C PHE A 58 9.67 24.99 22.14
N VAL A 59 9.11 25.97 22.85
CA VAL A 59 8.21 26.94 22.25
C VAL A 59 8.89 27.61 21.04
N PRO A 60 8.29 27.54 19.84
CA PRO A 60 8.84 28.21 18.66
C PRO A 60 8.88 29.74 18.85
N ARG A 61 9.90 30.38 18.26
CA ARG A 61 10.09 31.83 18.37
C ARG A 61 9.23 32.64 17.40
N ARG A 62 8.68 32.01 16.40
CA ARG A 62 7.80 32.63 15.41
C ARG A 62 6.70 31.68 14.96
N ALA A 63 5.65 32.24 14.41
CA ALA A 63 4.65 31.46 13.69
C ALA A 63 5.13 31.09 12.28
N CYS A 64 4.58 30.00 11.75
CA CYS A 64 4.73 29.58 10.37
C CYS A 64 4.12 30.61 9.42
N ARG A 65 4.66 30.77 8.21
CA ARG A 65 4.25 31.71 7.17
C ARG A 65 4.05 31.01 5.84
N ILE A 66 3.37 31.69 4.92
CA ILE A 66 3.07 31.18 3.58
C ILE A 66 4.30 30.79 2.75
N ASP A 67 5.45 31.38 3.02
CA ASP A 67 6.74 31.16 2.34
C ASP A 67 7.63 30.11 3.03
N ASP A 68 7.21 29.56 4.16
CA ASP A 68 7.92 28.45 4.81
C ASP A 68 7.73 27.14 4.01
N PRO A 69 8.67 26.18 4.12
CA PRO A 69 8.55 24.86 3.53
C PRO A 69 7.25 24.15 3.93
N ARG A 70 6.64 23.45 2.98
CA ARG A 70 5.37 22.75 3.24
C ARG A 70 5.24 21.43 2.47
N PRO A 71 4.58 20.45 3.03
CA PRO A 71 4.19 19.24 2.33
C PRO A 71 2.99 19.52 1.42
N VAL A 72 2.80 18.69 0.42
CA VAL A 72 1.62 18.70 -0.44
C VAL A 72 1.11 17.28 -0.58
N ILE A 73 -0.05 16.99 0.00
CA ILE A 73 -0.76 15.73 -0.12
C ILE A 73 -2.11 16.02 -0.79
N ASN A 74 -2.16 15.86 -2.10
CA ASN A 74 -3.38 16.07 -2.88
C ASN A 74 -3.87 14.74 -3.45
N LEU A 75 -5.01 14.27 -2.97
CA LEU A 75 -5.64 13.00 -3.33
C LEU A 75 -6.77 13.24 -4.32
N ILE A 76 -6.90 12.38 -5.32
CA ILE A 76 -7.93 12.49 -6.34
C ILE A 76 -8.87 11.30 -6.24
N GLY A 77 -10.18 11.59 -6.20
CA GLY A 77 -11.23 10.57 -6.22
C GLY A 77 -11.35 9.76 -4.92
N ILE A 78 -10.77 10.26 -3.83
CA ILE A 78 -10.94 9.71 -2.49
C ILE A 78 -11.31 10.84 -1.53
N GLU A 79 -12.43 10.65 -0.82
CA GLU A 79 -13.00 11.62 0.13
C GLU A 79 -13.33 10.94 1.45
N ASP A 80 -13.32 11.70 2.53
CA ASP A 80 -13.70 11.20 3.84
C ASP A 80 -15.16 10.72 3.84
N GLY A 81 -15.42 9.55 4.42
CA GLY A 81 -16.73 8.91 4.43
C GLY A 81 -17.16 8.23 3.12
N GLN A 82 -16.34 8.25 2.07
CA GLN A 82 -16.65 7.61 0.79
C GLN A 82 -16.88 6.11 0.95
N THR A 83 -17.86 5.56 0.19
CA THR A 83 -18.06 4.11 0.11
C THR A 83 -17.36 3.53 -1.10
N ILE A 84 -16.46 2.57 -0.87
CA ILE A 84 -15.72 1.83 -1.89
C ILE A 84 -16.42 0.50 -2.16
N ARG A 85 -16.75 0.24 -3.44
CA ARG A 85 -17.49 -0.97 -3.90
C ARG A 85 -16.79 -1.76 -4.97
N GLN A 86 -15.56 -1.41 -5.31
CA GLN A 86 -14.77 -2.06 -6.36
C GLN A 86 -13.39 -2.45 -5.82
N SER A 87 -12.88 -3.57 -6.32
CA SER A 87 -11.51 -4.02 -6.13
C SER A 87 -10.93 -4.32 -7.53
N PRO A 88 -9.68 -3.91 -7.83
CA PRO A 88 -8.86 -3.05 -6.96
C PRO A 88 -9.43 -1.62 -6.83
N PHE A 89 -9.12 -0.96 -5.71
CA PHE A 89 -9.36 0.46 -5.52
C PHE A 89 -8.09 1.25 -5.89
N ILE A 90 -8.21 2.17 -6.83
CA ILE A 90 -7.08 2.95 -7.32
C ILE A 90 -6.91 4.20 -6.46
N ILE A 91 -5.82 4.29 -5.73
CA ILE A 91 -5.42 5.48 -4.98
C ILE A 91 -4.58 6.35 -5.90
N GLN A 92 -5.09 7.55 -6.20
CA GLN A 92 -4.44 8.51 -7.09
C GLN A 92 -4.18 9.83 -6.37
N GLY A 93 -3.10 10.49 -6.74
CA GLY A 93 -2.77 11.79 -6.18
C GLY A 93 -1.37 12.24 -6.51
N LEU A 94 -0.96 13.31 -5.85
CA LEU A 94 0.43 13.74 -5.76
C LEU A 94 0.84 13.86 -4.30
N ILE A 95 2.06 13.47 -3.98
CA ILE A 95 2.65 13.55 -2.65
C ILE A 95 4.08 14.06 -2.79
N THR A 96 4.31 15.27 -2.32
CA THR A 96 5.59 15.97 -2.44
C THR A 96 5.77 16.97 -1.29
N ALA A 97 6.81 17.76 -1.33
CA ALA A 97 6.99 18.95 -0.50
C ALA A 97 7.72 20.03 -1.29
N THR A 98 7.55 21.29 -0.91
CA THR A 98 8.28 22.39 -1.54
C THR A 98 9.77 22.31 -1.24
N GLU A 99 10.14 21.87 -0.04
CA GLU A 99 11.51 21.62 0.43
C GLU A 99 11.53 20.50 1.45
N ASN A 100 12.71 19.93 1.70
CA ASN A 100 12.98 18.97 2.77
C ASN A 100 12.21 17.63 2.67
N PHE A 101 11.76 17.22 1.48
CA PHE A 101 11.15 15.92 1.28
C PHE A 101 12.18 14.80 1.49
N ASP A 102 11.86 13.78 2.31
CA ASP A 102 12.67 12.56 2.47
C ASP A 102 11.96 11.35 1.85
N TYR A 103 10.78 10.98 2.35
CA TYR A 103 9.96 9.91 1.80
C TYR A 103 8.49 10.10 2.10
N TYR A 104 7.65 9.34 1.40
CA TYR A 104 6.26 9.15 1.80
C TYR A 104 5.93 7.67 1.99
N ARG A 105 4.86 7.42 2.76
CA ARG A 105 4.32 6.09 3.06
C ARG A 105 2.81 6.14 3.03
N ILE A 106 2.17 5.04 2.61
CA ILE A 106 0.72 4.88 2.68
C ILE A 106 0.42 3.68 3.57
N GLU A 107 -0.42 3.90 4.56
CA GLU A 107 -0.84 2.88 5.51
C GLU A 107 -2.36 2.86 5.61
N TRP A 108 -2.92 1.76 6.10
CA TRP A 108 -4.32 1.67 6.43
C TRP A 108 -4.55 0.96 7.76
N GLY A 109 -5.67 1.27 8.43
CA GLY A 109 -6.06 0.63 9.66
C GLY A 109 -7.58 0.48 9.77
N ARG A 110 -8.06 -0.41 10.61
CA ARG A 110 -9.50 -0.64 10.81
C ARG A 110 -10.12 0.38 11.72
N GLY A 111 -11.32 0.82 11.37
CA GLY A 111 -12.09 1.81 12.12
C GLY A 111 -11.75 3.24 11.72
N ALA A 112 -12.44 4.18 12.33
CA ALA A 112 -12.21 5.61 12.14
C ALA A 112 -10.96 6.11 12.91
N ASP A 113 -10.57 5.40 13.99
CA ASP A 113 -9.38 5.70 14.79
C ASP A 113 -8.59 4.39 15.00
N PRO A 114 -7.75 3.97 14.05
CA PRO A 114 -7.03 2.71 14.12
C PRO A 114 -5.93 2.72 15.17
N LEU A 115 -5.88 1.65 15.99
CA LEU A 115 -4.77 1.41 16.92
C LEU A 115 -3.56 0.73 16.26
N THR A 116 -3.76 0.11 15.09
CA THR A 116 -2.71 -0.60 14.35
C THR A 116 -2.80 -0.27 12.88
N TRP A 117 -1.66 -0.16 12.23
CA TRP A 117 -1.52 0.20 10.84
C TRP A 117 -0.85 -0.91 10.04
N LYS A 118 -1.30 -1.11 8.81
CA LYS A 118 -0.71 -2.00 7.81
C LYS A 118 -0.18 -1.14 6.67
N VAL A 119 1.04 -1.40 6.26
CA VAL A 119 1.69 -0.66 5.17
C VAL A 119 1.15 -1.15 3.82
N LEU A 120 0.73 -0.22 2.97
CA LEU A 120 0.41 -0.43 1.56
C LEU A 120 1.58 -0.03 0.67
N VAL A 121 2.17 1.12 0.95
CA VAL A 121 3.34 1.66 0.25
C VAL A 121 4.38 2.00 1.30
N ASP A 122 5.53 1.34 1.23
CA ASP A 122 6.65 1.58 2.13
C ASP A 122 7.56 2.67 1.54
N ASP A 123 8.26 3.38 2.39
CA ASP A 123 9.13 4.55 2.20
C ASP A 123 9.58 4.85 0.76
N VAL A 124 8.77 5.59 0.01
CA VAL A 124 9.09 6.05 -1.34
C VAL A 124 9.85 7.35 -1.26
N ARG A 125 11.14 7.33 -1.62
CA ARG A 125 12.06 8.48 -1.54
C ARG A 125 12.03 9.39 -2.75
N THR A 126 11.26 9.07 -3.76
CA THR A 126 11.04 9.94 -4.91
C THR A 126 9.69 10.64 -4.74
N PRO A 127 9.67 11.98 -4.68
CA PRO A 127 8.40 12.70 -4.57
C PRO A 127 7.54 12.48 -5.82
N GLN A 128 6.25 12.34 -5.62
CA GLN A 128 5.26 12.28 -6.69
C GLN A 128 4.74 13.70 -6.95
N GLU A 129 5.36 14.41 -7.90
CA GLU A 129 5.08 15.83 -8.18
C GLU A 129 3.88 16.06 -9.08
N THR A 130 3.42 15.04 -9.78
CA THR A 130 2.24 15.09 -10.66
C THR A 130 1.21 14.07 -10.22
N VAL A 131 -0.05 14.33 -10.52
CA VAL A 131 -1.13 13.37 -10.23
C VAL A 131 -0.89 12.09 -11.02
N ASP A 132 -0.72 10.98 -10.31
CA ASP A 132 -0.57 9.64 -10.87
C ASP A 132 -1.13 8.59 -9.90
N VAL A 133 -1.10 7.32 -10.31
CA VAL A 133 -1.46 6.20 -9.43
C VAL A 133 -0.39 6.04 -8.35
N LEU A 134 -0.79 6.22 -7.10
CA LEU A 134 0.05 5.99 -5.93
C LEU A 134 0.06 4.51 -5.54
N TYR A 135 -1.12 3.86 -5.65
CA TYR A 135 -1.27 2.44 -5.31
C TYR A 135 -2.57 1.86 -5.88
N GLU A 136 -2.52 0.59 -6.29
CA GLU A 136 -3.69 -0.22 -6.62
C GLU A 136 -3.98 -1.17 -5.45
N TRP A 137 -5.03 -0.88 -4.68
CA TRP A 137 -5.34 -1.60 -3.45
C TRP A 137 -6.34 -2.72 -3.70
N GLU A 138 -5.85 -3.96 -3.61
CA GLU A 138 -6.70 -5.15 -3.62
C GLU A 138 -7.48 -5.26 -2.30
N LEU A 139 -8.80 -5.35 -2.40
CA LEU A 139 -9.71 -5.29 -1.26
C LEU A 139 -10.37 -6.63 -0.93
N GLU A 140 -10.10 -7.71 -1.66
CA GLU A 140 -10.76 -9.02 -1.48
C GLU A 140 -10.54 -9.58 -0.07
N ASP A 141 -9.38 -9.33 0.52
CA ASP A 141 -9.02 -9.77 1.88
C ASP A 141 -9.31 -8.70 2.96
N VAL A 142 -9.90 -7.58 2.58
CA VAL A 142 -10.28 -6.51 3.51
C VAL A 142 -11.72 -6.73 3.94
N GLU A 143 -11.94 -6.97 5.24
CA GLU A 143 -13.30 -7.13 5.76
C GLU A 143 -14.11 -5.84 5.57
N PRO A 144 -15.39 -5.95 5.17
CA PRO A 144 -16.28 -4.81 5.02
C PRO A 144 -16.36 -3.95 6.29
N GLY A 145 -16.52 -2.65 6.11
CA GLY A 145 -16.65 -1.67 7.20
C GLY A 145 -15.73 -0.47 7.03
N ILE A 146 -15.66 0.34 8.08
CA ILE A 146 -14.83 1.55 8.08
C ILE A 146 -13.36 1.18 8.20
N VAL A 147 -12.55 1.77 7.34
CA VAL A 147 -11.08 1.75 7.37
C VAL A 147 -10.57 3.18 7.20
N THR A 148 -9.44 3.50 7.79
CA THR A 148 -8.78 4.79 7.62
C THR A 148 -7.47 4.59 6.89
N LEU A 149 -7.27 5.35 5.82
CA LEU A 149 -6.01 5.48 5.10
C LEU A 149 -5.21 6.61 5.73
N LYS A 150 -3.92 6.39 5.89
CA LYS A 150 -2.96 7.38 6.35
C LYS A 150 -1.91 7.63 5.27
N PHE A 151 -1.83 8.85 4.81
CA PHE A 151 -0.82 9.35 3.89
C PHE A 151 0.20 10.13 4.72
N TYR A 152 1.38 9.57 4.86
CA TYR A 152 2.44 10.10 5.70
C TYR A 152 3.61 10.58 4.84
N VAL A 153 4.08 11.78 5.10
CA VAL A 153 5.27 12.37 4.45
C VAL A 153 6.29 12.72 5.52
N HIS A 154 7.52 12.28 5.34
CA HIS A 154 8.64 12.54 6.22
C HIS A 154 9.57 13.58 5.61
N SER A 155 10.11 14.43 6.46
CA SER A 155 11.06 15.47 6.11
C SER A 155 12.49 15.05 6.46
N THR A 156 13.48 15.56 5.71
CA THR A 156 14.90 15.44 6.04
C THR A 156 15.30 16.14 7.36
N GLU A 157 14.41 16.98 7.91
CA GLU A 157 14.56 17.64 9.21
C GLU A 157 13.94 16.86 10.38
N ASP A 158 13.60 15.57 10.16
CA ASP A 158 12.97 14.70 11.16
C ASP A 158 11.59 15.22 11.63
N THR A 159 10.88 15.87 10.73
CA THR A 159 9.50 16.34 10.89
C THR A 159 8.57 15.58 9.92
N TYR A 160 7.26 15.80 10.02
CA TYR A 160 6.31 15.04 9.22
C TYR A 160 5.03 15.81 8.92
N ALA A 161 4.28 15.29 7.95
CA ALA A 161 2.87 15.61 7.76
C ALA A 161 2.09 14.33 7.55
N GLU A 162 0.84 14.30 8.02
CA GLU A 162 -0.05 13.17 7.76
C GLU A 162 -1.45 13.65 7.40
N LYS A 163 -2.07 12.92 6.47
CA LYS A 163 -3.46 13.11 6.08
C LYS A 163 -4.20 11.81 6.26
N LEU A 164 -5.28 11.85 7.05
CA LEU A 164 -6.15 10.72 7.32
C LEU A 164 -7.41 10.83 6.47
N VAL A 165 -7.83 9.72 5.85
CA VAL A 165 -9.08 9.64 5.09
C VAL A 165 -9.79 8.36 5.48
N SER A 166 -10.96 8.46 6.11
CA SER A 166 -11.78 7.30 6.46
C SER A 166 -12.71 6.95 5.31
N VAL A 167 -12.74 5.67 4.92
CA VAL A 167 -13.61 5.16 3.86
C VAL A 167 -14.39 3.93 4.35
N ASN A 168 -15.51 3.63 3.71
CA ASN A 168 -16.34 2.47 4.06
C ASN A 168 -16.25 1.42 2.95
N ILE A 169 -15.63 0.28 3.24
CA ILE A 169 -15.49 -0.84 2.30
C ILE A 169 -16.79 -1.65 2.25
N GLN A 170 -17.41 -1.73 1.07
CA GLN A 170 -18.65 -2.49 0.82
C GLN A 170 -18.57 -3.21 -0.54
N LEU A 171 -17.71 -4.21 -0.63
CA LEU A 171 -17.62 -5.01 -1.85
C LEU A 171 -18.91 -5.82 -2.06
N PRO A 172 -19.36 -5.99 -3.31
CA PRO A 172 -20.50 -6.83 -3.61
C PRO A 172 -20.17 -8.28 -3.24
N THR A 173 -21.06 -8.89 -2.46
CA THR A 173 -20.96 -10.34 -2.19
C THR A 173 -21.10 -11.08 -3.52
N PRO A 174 -20.22 -12.04 -3.85
CA PRO A 174 -20.37 -12.82 -5.06
C PRO A 174 -21.74 -13.53 -5.05
N THR A 175 -22.57 -13.19 -6.01
CA THR A 175 -23.86 -13.87 -6.18
C THR A 175 -23.55 -15.34 -6.52
N PRO A 176 -24.07 -16.33 -5.76
CA PRO A 176 -23.82 -17.74 -6.07
C PRO A 176 -24.31 -18.00 -7.50
N THR A 177 -23.39 -18.26 -8.40
CA THR A 177 -23.70 -18.72 -9.75
C THR A 177 -24.47 -20.01 -9.59
N SER A 178 -25.74 -20.05 -10.08
CA SER A 178 -26.54 -21.25 -10.04
C SER A 178 -25.79 -22.39 -10.72
N THR A 179 -25.30 -23.34 -9.94
CA THR A 179 -24.69 -24.57 -10.47
C THR A 179 -25.71 -25.22 -11.38
N PRO A 180 -25.40 -25.47 -12.67
CA PRO A 180 -26.37 -26.12 -13.55
C PRO A 180 -26.75 -27.45 -12.93
N THR A 181 -28.00 -27.57 -12.52
CA THR A 181 -28.58 -28.83 -12.05
C THR A 181 -28.41 -29.86 -13.19
N ARG A 182 -27.73 -30.95 -12.91
CA ARG A 182 -27.59 -32.04 -13.89
C ARG A 182 -29.01 -32.47 -14.29
N THR A 183 -29.44 -32.08 -15.48
CA THR A 183 -30.64 -32.62 -16.08
C THR A 183 -30.38 -34.10 -16.32
N ASN A 184 -31.11 -34.97 -15.61
CA ASN A 184 -31.05 -36.40 -15.87
C ASN A 184 -31.49 -36.62 -17.31
N THR A 185 -30.54 -36.90 -18.19
CA THR A 185 -30.83 -37.34 -19.56
C THR A 185 -31.70 -38.63 -19.46
N PRO A 186 -32.89 -38.67 -20.06
CA PRO A 186 -33.69 -39.88 -20.00
C PRO A 186 -32.91 -41.05 -20.58
N THR A 187 -32.70 -42.08 -19.77
CA THR A 187 -32.11 -43.34 -20.21
C THR A 187 -33.01 -43.91 -21.32
N VAL A 188 -32.48 -44.00 -22.53
CA VAL A 188 -33.16 -44.65 -23.66
C VAL A 188 -33.32 -46.15 -23.29
N THR A 189 -34.53 -46.56 -22.98
CA THR A 189 -34.84 -47.97 -22.78
C THR A 189 -34.71 -48.65 -24.14
N VAL A 190 -33.62 -49.39 -24.34
CA VAL A 190 -33.44 -50.23 -25.53
C VAL A 190 -34.44 -51.41 -25.46
N THR A 191 -35.40 -51.41 -26.35
CA THR A 191 -36.27 -52.55 -26.60
C THR A 191 -35.43 -53.70 -27.13
N PRO A 192 -35.52 -54.94 -26.57
CA PRO A 192 -34.71 -56.05 -27.07
C PRO A 192 -35.14 -56.43 -28.46
N THR A 193 -34.23 -56.36 -29.42
CA THR A 193 -34.38 -56.85 -30.79
C THR A 193 -34.26 -58.41 -30.77
N PRO A 194 -35.10 -59.17 -31.49
CA PRO A 194 -35.01 -60.61 -31.48
C PRO A 194 -33.72 -61.14 -32.08
N THR A 195 -33.07 -62.06 -31.37
CA THR A 195 -31.83 -62.74 -31.73
C THR A 195 -32.06 -63.61 -33.00
N LEU A 196 -31.29 -63.29 -34.05
CA LEU A 196 -31.11 -64.15 -35.18
C LEU A 196 -29.96 -65.08 -34.95
N THR A 197 -30.15 -66.37 -35.22
CA THR A 197 -29.24 -67.50 -35.05
C THR A 197 -27.93 -67.31 -35.83
N PRO A 198 -26.77 -67.74 -35.30
CA PRO A 198 -25.49 -67.53 -35.98
C PRO A 198 -25.27 -68.52 -37.14
N THR A 199 -24.90 -67.96 -38.30
CA THR A 199 -24.28 -68.72 -39.41
C THR A 199 -22.81 -68.63 -39.30
N VAL A 200 -22.15 -69.75 -39.20
CA VAL A 200 -20.64 -69.86 -39.18
C VAL A 200 -20.08 -69.64 -40.57
N THR A 201 -19.08 -68.77 -40.69
CA THR A 201 -18.22 -68.62 -41.87
C THR A 201 -16.76 -68.45 -41.45
N PRO A 202 -15.80 -68.98 -42.21
CA PRO A 202 -14.51 -69.36 -41.70
C PRO A 202 -13.49 -68.23 -41.56
N THR A 203 -12.54 -68.49 -40.69
CA THR A 203 -11.32 -67.81 -40.30
C THR A 203 -10.42 -67.39 -41.46
N GLU A 204 -9.96 -66.16 -41.46
CA GLU A 204 -8.71 -65.73 -42.13
C GLU A 204 -7.70 -65.14 -41.13
N ALA A 205 -6.41 -65.34 -41.48
CA ALA A 205 -5.23 -65.21 -40.63
C ALA A 205 -4.78 -63.77 -40.36
N PRO A 206 -3.96 -63.52 -39.33
CA PRO A 206 -3.59 -62.21 -38.83
C PRO A 206 -2.54 -61.46 -39.73
N THR A 207 -2.83 -60.20 -40.04
CA THR A 207 -1.86 -59.27 -40.66
C THR A 207 -1.20 -58.42 -39.60
N GLN A 208 0.11 -58.26 -39.80
CA GLN A 208 1.04 -57.70 -38.86
C GLN A 208 0.89 -56.18 -38.61
N THR A 209 1.11 -55.78 -37.41
CA THR A 209 1.14 -54.41 -36.87
C THR A 209 2.36 -53.63 -37.37
N PRO A 210 2.23 -52.38 -37.80
CA PRO A 210 3.41 -51.49 -37.96
C PRO A 210 3.83 -50.87 -36.63
N THR A 211 5.12 -50.91 -36.40
CA THR A 211 5.87 -50.33 -35.27
C THR A 211 5.82 -48.81 -35.30
N HIS A 212 5.43 -48.18 -34.16
CA HIS A 212 5.59 -46.75 -33.96
C HIS A 212 7.06 -46.41 -33.63
N THR A 213 7.61 -45.49 -34.43
CA THR A 213 8.90 -44.84 -34.17
C THR A 213 8.66 -43.64 -33.21
N GLU A 214 9.29 -43.70 -32.06
CA GLU A 214 9.32 -42.63 -31.07
C GLU A 214 10.26 -41.54 -31.58
N THR A 215 9.76 -40.31 -31.66
CA THR A 215 10.54 -39.11 -32.00
C THR A 215 10.97 -38.40 -30.74
N GLU A 216 12.27 -38.36 -30.53
CA GLU A 216 12.96 -37.67 -29.42
C GLU A 216 12.77 -36.15 -29.51
N PRO A 217 12.54 -35.43 -28.35
CA PRO A 217 12.41 -33.97 -28.33
C PRO A 217 13.78 -33.30 -28.45
N PRO A 218 13.86 -32.10 -29.06
CA PRO A 218 15.14 -31.37 -29.25
C PRO A 218 15.69 -30.80 -27.96
N ASP A 219 17.01 -30.84 -27.83
CA ASP A 219 17.88 -30.30 -26.80
C ASP A 219 17.79 -28.76 -26.71
N PRO A 220 17.78 -28.12 -25.49
CA PRO A 220 17.75 -26.68 -25.38
C PRO A 220 19.08 -26.03 -25.76
N THR A 221 18.99 -25.09 -26.69
CA THR A 221 20.09 -24.29 -27.21
C THR A 221 20.62 -23.32 -26.16
N ASP A 222 21.93 -23.32 -25.95
CA ASP A 222 22.71 -22.43 -25.10
C ASP A 222 22.48 -20.94 -25.44
N THR A 223 22.17 -20.14 -24.41
CA THR A 223 22.10 -18.68 -24.48
C THR A 223 23.50 -18.10 -24.32
N PRO A 224 23.99 -17.25 -25.20
CA PRO A 224 25.30 -16.62 -25.04
C PRO A 224 25.30 -15.55 -23.93
N THR A 225 26.31 -15.61 -23.07
CA THR A 225 26.67 -14.66 -22.05
C THR A 225 27.06 -13.30 -22.65
N PRO A 226 26.50 -12.14 -22.18
CA PRO A 226 26.97 -10.85 -22.63
C PRO A 226 28.36 -10.51 -22.07
N THR A 227 29.28 -10.20 -22.94
CA THR A 227 30.62 -9.69 -22.63
C THR A 227 30.54 -8.22 -22.25
N VAL A 228 30.94 -7.87 -21.02
CA VAL A 228 31.14 -6.51 -20.59
C VAL A 228 32.48 -5.97 -21.05
N THR A 229 32.47 -4.99 -21.94
CA THR A 229 33.67 -4.25 -22.35
C THR A 229 33.84 -3.06 -21.40
N VAL A 230 34.93 -3.05 -20.65
CA VAL A 230 35.35 -1.90 -19.83
C VAL A 230 36.23 -1.03 -20.72
N GLU A 231 35.74 0.17 -21.04
CA GLU A 231 36.49 1.22 -21.71
C GLU A 231 37.24 2.08 -20.69
N ALA A 232 38.56 2.07 -20.75
CA ALA A 232 39.42 2.93 -19.94
C ALA A 232 39.67 4.24 -20.71
N THR A 233 39.35 5.34 -20.07
CA THR A 233 39.63 6.70 -20.57
C THR A 233 40.94 7.22 -19.93
N PRO A 234 41.78 7.90 -20.71
CA PRO A 234 43.10 8.41 -20.28
C PRO A 234 43.03 9.57 -19.29
#